data_edf4374241b6f7daa0c54ec267c6561c
#
_entry.id   edf4374241b6f7daa0c54ec267c6561c
#
_cell.length_a   1.000
_cell.length_b   1.000
_cell.length_c   1.000
_cell.angle_alpha   90.00
_cell.angle_beta   90.00
_cell.angle_gamma   90.00
#
_symmetry.space_group_name_H-M   'P 1'
#
loop_
_entity.id
_entity.type
_entity.pdbx_description
1 polymer ?
#
loop_
_entity_poly.entity_id
_entity_poly.type
_entity_poly.pdbx_seq_one_letter_code
_entity_poly.pdbx_strand_id
1 'polypeptide(L)'
;MKKTSIYLSTLIIMLGLLSSCKKLTNVNNSNPVPPTPTITAPGVYDGALVSIRTFFSFDVSKFSPVKLPVPIPPVDIALETAAATFYNGGTTLVDAGAVSVNSFSLTKGPNNAYYRNSFDVSNYSSGLDMNFSSGSNWNVGGASAVTAFTYNHTDIFPTYSGLASLPETITKANNLSLNIASSNADSIYVTIISGSTTSSGTVIKRYGPTATNITISSADLAPLTTTGSNGIAYLEVIPWRYKTVALNSKNYVFMKLAAYVKNVKIQ
;
A
#
# COMPACT_ATOMS: atom_id res chain seq x y z
N MET A 1 16.89 -10.46 17.49
CA MET A 1 15.53 -9.95 17.78
C MET A 1 15.27 -8.50 17.32
N LYS A 2 15.88 -7.97 16.23
CA LYS A 2 15.69 -6.58 15.75
C LYS A 2 15.13 -6.47 14.32
N LYS A 3 14.79 -7.59 13.67
CA LYS A 3 14.34 -7.60 12.25
C LYS A 3 12.82 -7.47 12.05
N THR A 4 12.02 -7.67 13.09
CA THR A 4 10.55 -7.60 13.03
C THR A 4 9.98 -6.18 12.95
N SER A 5 10.77 -5.17 13.33
CA SER A 5 10.31 -3.76 13.39
C SER A 5 10.15 -3.12 12.00
N ILE A 6 10.85 -3.59 10.97
CA ILE A 6 10.91 -2.94 9.66
C ILE A 6 9.67 -3.27 8.83
N TYR A 7 9.18 -4.52 8.89
CA TYR A 7 7.97 -4.93 8.16
C TYR A 7 6.70 -4.29 8.76
N LEU A 8 6.72 -4.05 10.06
CA LEU A 8 5.65 -3.32 10.75
C LEU A 8 5.61 -1.85 10.30
N SER A 9 6.74 -1.22 9.96
CA SER A 9 6.77 0.16 9.47
C SER A 9 6.18 0.31 8.07
N THR A 10 6.40 -0.63 7.16
CA THR A 10 5.81 -0.60 5.80
C THR A 10 4.29 -0.76 5.87
N LEU A 11 3.81 -1.66 6.72
CA LEU A 11 2.37 -1.83 6.97
C LEU A 11 1.77 -0.61 7.68
N ILE A 12 2.49 0.01 8.62
CA ILE A 12 2.06 1.21 9.34
C ILE A 12 2.03 2.43 8.41
N ILE A 13 2.96 2.54 7.46
CA ILE A 13 2.96 3.62 6.47
C ILE A 13 1.76 3.44 5.51
N MET A 14 1.43 2.23 5.09
CA MET A 14 0.18 1.98 4.35
C MET A 14 -1.06 2.33 5.17
N LEU A 15 -1.11 2.02 6.46
CA LEU A 15 -2.21 2.44 7.34
C LEU A 15 -2.19 3.96 7.58
N GLY A 16 -1.03 4.60 7.62
CA GLY A 16 -0.88 6.06 7.69
C GLY A 16 -1.47 6.76 6.47
N LEU A 17 -1.37 6.17 5.28
CA LEU A 17 -2.02 6.68 4.07
C LEU A 17 -3.56 6.64 4.18
N LEU A 18 -4.13 5.66 4.86
CA LEU A 18 -5.58 5.58 5.09
C LEU A 18 -6.10 6.67 6.03
N SER A 19 -5.31 7.06 7.03
CA SER A 19 -5.69 8.14 7.95
C SER A 19 -5.54 9.54 7.31
N SER A 20 -4.67 9.69 6.31
CA SER A 20 -4.44 10.96 5.61
C SER A 20 -5.40 11.17 4.41
N CYS A 21 -6.18 10.17 4.01
CA CYS A 21 -7.09 10.28 2.87
C CYS A 21 -8.17 11.39 2.99
N LYS A 22 -8.47 11.89 4.18
CA LYS A 22 -9.37 13.04 4.37
C LYS A 22 -8.72 14.41 4.10
N LYS A 23 -7.39 14.48 3.95
CA LYS A 23 -6.66 15.76 3.87
C LYS A 23 -5.57 15.77 2.80
N LEU A 24 -5.83 15.19 1.64
CA LEU A 24 -5.03 15.46 0.45
C LEU A 24 -5.58 16.70 -0.28
N THR A 25 -5.73 17.80 0.45
CA THR A 25 -5.87 19.12 -0.13
C THR A 25 -4.48 19.73 -0.31
N ASN A 26 -4.11 19.89 -1.58
CA ASN A 26 -3.07 20.79 -2.07
C ASN A 26 -1.72 20.79 -1.35
N VAL A 27 -0.78 20.00 -1.86
CA VAL A 27 0.62 20.39 -1.76
C VAL A 27 0.84 21.48 -2.81
N ASN A 28 0.84 22.74 -2.37
CA ASN A 28 1.29 23.85 -3.19
C ASN A 28 2.80 23.69 -3.45
N ASN A 29 3.14 23.14 -4.59
CA ASN A 29 4.50 23.28 -5.15
C ASN A 29 4.45 24.31 -6.28
N SER A 30 5.08 25.44 -6.06
CA SER A 30 5.16 26.60 -6.97
C SER A 30 6.14 26.42 -8.13
N ASN A 31 6.27 25.23 -8.70
CA ASN A 31 6.96 25.01 -9.97
C ASN A 31 5.96 24.60 -11.05
N PRO A 32 6.06 25.08 -12.30
CA PRO A 32 5.18 24.68 -13.38
C PRO A 32 5.41 23.19 -13.71
N VAL A 33 4.64 22.35 -13.03
CA VAL A 33 4.54 20.93 -13.34
C VAL A 33 3.64 20.79 -14.56
N PRO A 34 3.98 19.94 -15.57
CA PRO A 34 3.05 19.57 -16.63
C PRO A 34 1.69 19.23 -16.03
N PRO A 35 0.55 19.56 -16.68
CA PRO A 35 -0.76 19.37 -16.09
C PRO A 35 -0.94 17.90 -15.71
N THR A 36 -0.77 17.61 -14.44
CA THR A 36 -1.09 16.31 -13.86
C THR A 36 -2.60 16.17 -13.93
N PRO A 37 -3.15 15.12 -14.54
CA PRO A 37 -4.59 14.93 -14.56
C PRO A 37 -5.12 15.01 -13.12
N THR A 38 -6.08 15.91 -12.90
CA THR A 38 -6.70 16.10 -11.59
C THR A 38 -7.49 14.84 -11.27
N ILE A 39 -6.91 13.98 -10.44
CA ILE A 39 -7.63 12.80 -9.94
C ILE A 39 -8.48 13.29 -8.79
N THR A 40 -9.80 13.26 -8.98
CA THR A 40 -10.74 13.56 -7.91
C THR A 40 -10.58 12.45 -6.87
N ALA A 41 -10.08 12.81 -5.68
CA ALA A 41 -10.13 11.89 -4.54
C ALA A 41 -11.61 11.51 -4.30
N PRO A 42 -11.90 10.29 -3.82
CA PRO A 42 -13.26 9.97 -3.40
C PRO A 42 -13.71 11.05 -2.43
N GLY A 43 -14.96 11.53 -2.59
CA GLY A 43 -15.52 12.59 -1.76
C GLY A 43 -15.51 12.27 -0.26
N VAL A 44 -16.19 13.07 0.54
CA VAL A 44 -16.36 12.78 1.98
C VAL A 44 -17.03 11.41 2.13
N TYR A 45 -16.42 10.52 2.91
CA TYR A 45 -16.93 9.17 3.17
C TYR A 45 -16.92 8.88 4.68
N ASP A 46 -17.82 7.98 5.08
CA ASP A 46 -18.02 7.58 6.47
C ASP A 46 -17.16 6.37 6.86
N GLY A 47 -16.52 5.73 5.89
CA GLY A 47 -15.56 4.64 6.14
C GLY A 47 -14.85 4.20 4.88
N ALA A 48 -13.65 3.63 5.07
CA ALA A 48 -12.83 3.04 4.02
C ALA A 48 -12.49 1.59 4.39
N LEU A 49 -12.73 0.67 3.45
CA LEU A 49 -12.49 -0.76 3.60
C LEU A 49 -11.56 -1.19 2.46
N VAL A 50 -10.38 -1.68 2.80
CA VAL A 50 -9.29 -1.91 1.85
C VAL A 50 -8.87 -3.37 1.85
N SER A 51 -8.94 -4.00 0.69
CA SER A 51 -8.35 -5.30 0.40
C SER A 51 -7.02 -5.07 -0.29
N ILE A 52 -5.95 -5.68 0.22
CA ILE A 52 -4.58 -5.42 -0.21
C ILE A 52 -3.94 -6.72 -0.67
N ARG A 53 -3.34 -6.71 -1.85
CA ARG A 53 -2.39 -7.72 -2.33
C ARG A 53 -1.02 -7.10 -2.43
N THR A 54 -0.01 -7.73 -1.86
CA THR A 54 1.38 -7.26 -1.94
C THR A 54 2.21 -8.32 -2.62
N PHE A 55 2.91 -7.93 -3.68
CA PHE A 55 3.79 -8.78 -4.47
C PHE A 55 5.23 -8.37 -4.23
N PHE A 56 6.04 -9.32 -3.75
CA PHE A 56 7.47 -9.13 -3.54
C PHE A 56 8.23 -10.04 -4.49
N SER A 57 9.25 -9.51 -5.14
CA SER A 57 10.28 -10.32 -5.75
C SER A 57 11.45 -10.40 -4.76
N PHE A 58 11.66 -11.58 -4.19
CA PHE A 58 12.62 -11.80 -3.12
C PHE A 58 13.81 -12.62 -3.62
N ASP A 59 14.97 -11.99 -3.73
CA ASP A 59 16.22 -12.68 -4.06
C ASP A 59 16.84 -13.27 -2.78
N VAL A 60 16.59 -14.55 -2.57
CA VAL A 60 17.07 -15.30 -1.41
C VAL A 60 18.60 -15.27 -1.31
N SER A 61 19.32 -15.17 -2.45
CA SER A 61 20.78 -15.17 -2.49
C SER A 61 21.41 -13.96 -1.80
N LYS A 62 20.69 -12.83 -1.77
CA LYS A 62 21.14 -11.59 -1.10
C LYS A 62 21.09 -11.65 0.43
N PHE A 63 20.44 -12.67 0.99
CA PHE A 63 20.25 -12.84 2.44
C PHE A 63 20.99 -14.07 2.99
N SER A 64 21.56 -14.89 2.13
CA SER A 64 22.37 -16.03 2.56
C SER A 64 23.81 -15.59 2.85
N PRO A 65 24.34 -15.85 4.06
CA PRO A 65 25.74 -15.61 4.36
C PRO A 65 26.69 -16.60 3.62
N VAL A 66 26.12 -17.63 3.01
CA VAL A 66 26.84 -18.67 2.27
C VAL A 66 26.58 -18.47 0.77
N LYS A 67 27.65 -18.35 -0.02
CA LYS A 67 27.55 -18.42 -1.48
C LYS A 67 27.07 -19.83 -1.86
N LEU A 68 25.82 -19.91 -2.28
CA LEU A 68 25.26 -21.15 -2.79
C LEU A 68 25.89 -21.48 -4.14
N PRO A 69 26.23 -22.73 -4.41
CA PRO A 69 26.88 -23.14 -5.65
C PRO A 69 25.97 -23.02 -6.88
N VAL A 70 24.68 -22.85 -6.68
CA VAL A 70 23.68 -22.65 -7.73
C VAL A 70 22.88 -21.38 -7.39
N PRO A 71 22.69 -20.44 -8.33
CA PRO A 71 21.81 -19.29 -8.12
C PRO A 71 20.37 -19.77 -7.85
N ILE A 72 19.81 -19.41 -6.72
CA ILE A 72 18.38 -19.62 -6.49
C ILE A 72 17.64 -18.50 -7.22
N PRO A 73 16.70 -18.82 -8.12
CA PRO A 73 15.91 -17.79 -8.78
C PRO A 73 15.12 -16.99 -7.74
N PRO A 74 14.83 -15.69 -8.00
CA PRO A 74 13.96 -14.90 -7.14
C PRO A 74 12.63 -15.61 -6.92
N VAL A 75 12.15 -15.57 -5.69
CA VAL A 75 10.84 -16.13 -5.33
C VAL A 75 9.85 -14.98 -5.26
N ASP A 76 8.81 -15.05 -6.08
CA ASP A 76 7.70 -14.11 -6.02
C ASP A 76 6.72 -14.54 -4.93
N ILE A 77 6.53 -13.69 -3.95
CA ILE A 77 5.63 -13.92 -2.83
C ILE A 77 4.45 -12.97 -2.97
N ALA A 78 3.24 -13.52 -2.91
CA ALA A 78 2.01 -12.74 -2.82
C ALA A 78 1.46 -12.83 -1.40
N LEU A 79 1.21 -11.67 -0.78
CA LEU A 79 0.61 -11.55 0.55
C LEU A 79 -0.74 -10.85 0.43
N GLU A 80 -1.76 -11.37 1.12
CA GLU A 80 -3.06 -10.73 1.20
C GLU A 80 -3.32 -10.21 2.63
N THR A 81 -3.80 -8.98 2.73
CA THR A 81 -4.20 -8.37 4.00
C THR A 81 -5.37 -7.42 3.80
N ALA A 82 -5.95 -6.95 4.89
CA ALA A 82 -7.05 -6.01 4.84
C ALA A 82 -6.98 -4.99 5.98
N ALA A 83 -7.56 -3.82 5.74
CA ALA A 83 -7.73 -2.79 6.74
C ALA A 83 -9.08 -2.09 6.58
N ALA A 84 -9.62 -1.54 7.66
CA ALA A 84 -10.82 -0.71 7.61
C ALA A 84 -10.76 0.42 8.63
N THR A 85 -11.38 1.54 8.27
CA THR A 85 -11.54 2.70 9.14
C THR A 85 -12.96 3.24 8.98
N PHE A 86 -13.54 3.74 10.06
CA PHE A 86 -14.89 4.31 10.07
C PHE A 86 -14.88 5.67 10.73
N TYR A 87 -15.75 6.57 10.26
CA TYR A 87 -15.86 7.95 10.72
C TYR A 87 -17.33 8.30 11.01
N ASN A 88 -17.57 9.25 11.89
CA ASN A 88 -18.90 9.78 12.16
C ASN A 88 -18.92 11.29 11.92
N GLY A 89 -19.01 11.66 10.62
CA GLY A 89 -19.06 13.04 10.18
C GLY A 89 -17.79 13.88 10.37
N GLY A 90 -16.78 13.37 11.09
CA GLY A 90 -15.53 14.05 11.43
C GLY A 90 -14.28 13.38 10.87
N THR A 91 -13.14 13.65 11.50
CA THR A 91 -11.83 13.01 11.21
C THR A 91 -11.45 11.94 12.23
N THR A 92 -12.22 11.83 13.33
CA THR A 92 -11.96 10.86 14.39
C THR A 92 -12.51 9.50 14.00
N LEU A 93 -11.68 8.47 14.18
CA LEU A 93 -12.07 7.09 13.95
C LEU A 93 -13.06 6.63 15.03
N VAL A 94 -14.10 5.92 14.61
CA VAL A 94 -15.14 5.38 15.50
C VAL A 94 -15.16 3.85 15.45
N ASP A 95 -15.68 3.28 16.52
CA ASP A 95 -15.91 1.83 16.63
C ASP A 95 -17.04 1.40 15.67
N ALA A 96 -16.79 0.33 14.93
CA ALA A 96 -17.75 -0.30 14.02
C ALA A 96 -18.14 -1.73 14.46
N GLY A 97 -17.81 -2.10 15.68
CA GLY A 97 -18.03 -3.48 16.19
C GLY A 97 -17.05 -4.47 15.59
N ALA A 98 -17.48 -5.71 15.41
CA ALA A 98 -16.66 -6.73 14.74
C ALA A 98 -16.59 -6.45 13.24
N VAL A 99 -15.38 -6.50 12.67
CA VAL A 99 -15.16 -6.32 11.22
C VAL A 99 -14.43 -7.54 10.69
N SER A 100 -14.92 -8.07 9.57
CA SER A 100 -14.27 -9.18 8.88
C SER A 100 -14.37 -9.03 7.37
N VAL A 101 -13.48 -9.70 6.63
CA VAL A 101 -13.55 -9.88 5.18
C VAL A 101 -13.24 -11.33 4.84
N ASN A 102 -14.06 -11.94 3.95
CA ASN A 102 -13.98 -13.36 3.57
C ASN A 102 -13.86 -14.29 4.80
N SER A 103 -14.62 -14.02 5.87
CA SER A 103 -14.58 -14.72 7.16
C SER A 103 -13.31 -14.52 8.00
N PHE A 104 -12.36 -13.73 7.55
CA PHE A 104 -11.18 -13.38 8.34
C PHE A 104 -11.45 -12.14 9.19
N SER A 105 -11.45 -12.30 10.49
CA SER A 105 -11.63 -11.20 11.45
C SER A 105 -10.45 -10.22 11.39
N LEU A 106 -10.76 -8.92 11.48
CA LEU A 106 -9.77 -7.87 11.66
C LEU A 106 -9.65 -7.51 13.14
N THR A 107 -8.43 -7.24 13.55
CA THR A 107 -8.13 -6.77 14.90
C THR A 107 -8.38 -5.27 14.99
N LYS A 108 -9.17 -4.85 15.97
CA LYS A 108 -9.36 -3.43 16.28
C LYS A 108 -8.18 -2.89 17.07
N GLY A 109 -7.52 -1.86 16.54
CA GLY A 109 -6.47 -1.12 17.24
C GLY A 109 -7.03 -0.15 18.29
N PRO A 110 -6.17 0.43 19.14
CA PRO A 110 -6.57 1.35 20.20
C PRO A 110 -7.19 2.65 19.67
N ASN A 111 -6.92 3.00 18.40
CA ASN A 111 -7.47 4.18 17.72
C ASN A 111 -8.73 3.86 16.87
N ASN A 112 -9.38 2.71 17.07
CA ASN A 112 -10.50 2.21 16.27
C ASN A 112 -10.18 1.98 14.78
N ALA A 113 -8.93 1.87 14.37
CA ALA A 113 -8.58 1.32 13.06
C ALA A 113 -8.60 -0.22 13.13
N TYR A 114 -9.09 -0.84 12.07
CA TYR A 114 -9.15 -2.30 11.96
C TYR A 114 -8.09 -2.77 10.96
N TYR A 115 -7.39 -3.83 11.30
CA TYR A 115 -6.38 -4.43 10.42
C TYR A 115 -6.22 -5.92 10.70
N ARG A 116 -5.81 -6.65 9.67
CA ARG A 116 -5.40 -8.03 9.89
C ARG A 116 -3.95 -8.04 10.37
N ASN A 117 -3.77 -8.47 11.62
CA ASN A 117 -2.46 -8.63 12.23
C ASN A 117 -1.96 -10.06 12.00
N SER A 118 -1.56 -10.41 10.80
CA SER A 118 -1.18 -11.77 10.46
C SER A 118 0.20 -11.90 9.85
N PHE A 119 1.17 -11.17 10.36
CA PHE A 119 2.56 -11.51 10.11
C PHE A 119 3.09 -12.37 11.26
N ASP A 120 2.57 -13.58 11.40
CA ASP A 120 3.19 -14.62 12.21
C ASP A 120 4.11 -15.42 11.29
N VAL A 121 5.42 -15.18 11.42
CA VAL A 121 6.46 -15.87 10.63
C VAL A 121 6.45 -17.39 10.89
N SER A 122 5.89 -17.83 12.01
CA SER A 122 5.75 -19.25 12.38
C SER A 122 4.58 -19.95 11.68
N ASN A 123 3.62 -19.16 11.13
CA ASN A 123 2.45 -19.66 10.40
C ASN A 123 2.38 -19.09 8.96
N TYR A 124 3.52 -19.01 8.33
CA TYR A 124 3.75 -18.43 7.02
C TYR A 124 2.80 -18.94 5.90
N SER A 125 2.36 -20.19 5.96
CA SER A 125 1.55 -20.80 4.90
C SER A 125 0.04 -20.64 5.06
N SER A 126 -0.47 -20.34 6.24
CA SER A 126 -1.92 -20.36 6.50
C SER A 126 -2.58 -19.01 6.76
N GLY A 127 -1.78 -17.95 6.95
CA GLY A 127 -2.29 -16.66 7.40
C GLY A 127 -2.32 -15.53 6.35
N LEU A 128 -1.78 -15.77 5.17
CA LEU A 128 -1.46 -14.71 4.20
C LEU A 128 -2.36 -14.71 2.96
N ASP A 129 -3.21 -15.71 2.82
CA ASP A 129 -4.23 -15.79 1.77
C ASP A 129 -5.61 -15.52 2.39
N MET A 130 -6.21 -14.42 2.00
CA MET A 130 -7.57 -14.04 2.41
C MET A 130 -8.62 -14.40 1.35
N ASN A 131 -8.21 -15.19 0.35
CA ASN A 131 -9.06 -15.67 -0.73
C ASN A 131 -9.74 -14.53 -1.52
N PHE A 132 -8.99 -13.48 -1.83
CA PHE A 132 -9.51 -12.34 -2.59
C PHE A 132 -9.76 -12.65 -4.08
N SER A 133 -9.39 -13.84 -4.56
CA SER A 133 -9.68 -14.30 -5.92
C SER A 133 -11.20 -14.38 -6.18
N SER A 134 -12.01 -14.66 -5.15
CA SER A 134 -13.47 -14.74 -5.24
C SER A 134 -14.20 -13.42 -4.93
N GLY A 135 -13.45 -12.33 -4.68
CA GLY A 135 -14.00 -11.06 -4.24
C GLY A 135 -13.63 -10.72 -2.79
N SER A 136 -14.13 -9.61 -2.29
CA SER A 136 -13.93 -9.18 -0.90
C SER A 136 -15.29 -9.04 -0.24
N ASN A 137 -15.72 -10.08 0.46
CA ASN A 137 -17.00 -10.09 1.17
C ASN A 137 -16.79 -9.50 2.58
N TRP A 138 -17.11 -8.23 2.72
CA TRP A 138 -17.02 -7.47 3.95
C TRP A 138 -18.24 -7.69 4.84
N ASN A 139 -17.99 -7.89 6.15
CA ASN A 139 -19.02 -7.91 7.18
C ASN A 139 -18.63 -6.97 8.33
N VAL A 140 -19.50 -6.02 8.62
CA VAL A 140 -19.34 -5.01 9.67
C VAL A 140 -20.47 -5.21 10.67
N GLY A 141 -20.14 -5.59 11.90
CA GLY A 141 -21.08 -5.95 12.94
C GLY A 141 -21.88 -4.78 13.53
N GLY A 142 -21.38 -3.56 13.30
CA GLY A 142 -22.02 -2.36 13.80
C GLY A 142 -21.70 -2.03 15.27
N ALA A 143 -21.76 -0.75 15.59
CA ALA A 143 -21.67 -0.17 16.92
C ALA A 143 -22.47 1.15 16.95
N SER A 144 -22.42 1.91 18.05
CA SER A 144 -23.25 3.11 18.23
C SER A 144 -23.20 4.13 17.08
N ALA A 145 -22.06 4.27 16.41
CA ALA A 145 -21.83 5.22 15.33
C ALA A 145 -21.89 4.63 13.91
N VAL A 146 -21.88 3.29 13.79
CA VAL A 146 -21.83 2.57 12.52
C VAL A 146 -22.90 1.48 12.54
N THR A 147 -23.88 1.58 11.64
CA THR A 147 -24.89 0.53 11.47
C THR A 147 -24.28 -0.69 10.82
N ALA A 148 -24.67 -1.89 11.27
CA ALA A 148 -24.21 -3.14 10.69
C ALA A 148 -24.53 -3.25 9.19
N PHE A 149 -23.61 -3.81 8.42
CA PHE A 149 -23.82 -4.09 7.00
C PHE A 149 -22.91 -5.21 6.49
N THR A 150 -23.29 -5.75 5.34
CA THR A 150 -22.46 -6.62 4.52
C THR A 150 -22.31 -6.04 3.12
N TYR A 151 -21.17 -6.22 2.49
CA TYR A 151 -20.96 -5.81 1.11
C TYR A 151 -19.93 -6.70 0.41
N ASN A 152 -20.29 -7.23 -0.74
CA ASN A 152 -19.37 -8.00 -1.58
C ASN A 152 -18.77 -7.12 -2.68
N HIS A 153 -17.49 -6.78 -2.55
CA HIS A 153 -16.75 -6.03 -3.54
C HIS A 153 -16.16 -6.97 -4.60
N THR A 154 -16.86 -7.11 -5.72
CA THR A 154 -16.53 -8.06 -6.80
C THR A 154 -15.58 -7.51 -7.86
N ASP A 155 -15.28 -6.21 -7.86
CA ASP A 155 -14.34 -5.64 -8.82
C ASP A 155 -13.00 -6.38 -8.77
N ILE A 156 -12.35 -6.52 -9.92
CA ILE A 156 -11.03 -7.17 -10.00
C ILE A 156 -9.94 -6.28 -9.40
N PHE A 157 -8.89 -6.89 -8.85
CA PHE A 157 -7.71 -6.15 -8.42
C PHE A 157 -7.02 -5.48 -9.60
N PRO A 158 -6.48 -4.27 -9.42
CA PRO A 158 -5.61 -3.69 -10.42
C PRO A 158 -4.33 -4.50 -10.55
N THR A 159 -3.71 -4.46 -11.73
CA THR A 159 -2.49 -5.22 -12.01
C THR A 159 -1.39 -4.34 -12.58
N TYR A 160 -0.15 -4.69 -12.29
CA TYR A 160 1.06 -4.11 -12.85
C TYR A 160 2.04 -5.22 -13.22
N SER A 161 2.50 -5.25 -14.44
CA SER A 161 3.37 -6.32 -14.97
C SER A 161 4.87 -5.96 -14.95
N GLY A 162 5.21 -4.74 -14.56
CA GLY A 162 6.57 -4.20 -14.67
C GLY A 162 7.48 -4.46 -13.45
N LEU A 163 7.12 -5.30 -12.48
CA LEU A 163 7.90 -5.52 -11.26
C LEU A 163 9.36 -5.92 -11.55
N ALA A 164 9.57 -6.83 -12.50
CA ALA A 164 10.91 -7.27 -12.89
C ALA A 164 11.75 -6.15 -13.52
N SER A 165 11.12 -5.20 -14.21
CA SER A 165 11.80 -4.07 -14.88
C SER A 165 12.10 -2.87 -13.98
N LEU A 166 11.62 -2.89 -12.73
CA LEU A 166 11.96 -1.85 -11.78
C LEU A 166 13.48 -1.85 -11.50
N PRO A 167 14.12 -0.66 -11.35
CA PRO A 167 15.56 -0.58 -11.14
C PRO A 167 15.99 -1.24 -9.82
N GLU A 168 17.20 -1.76 -9.79
CA GLU A 168 17.83 -2.27 -8.56
C GLU A 168 18.55 -1.16 -7.78
N THR A 169 18.83 -0.05 -8.45
CA THR A 169 19.56 1.09 -7.86
C THR A 169 18.92 2.39 -8.29
N ILE A 170 18.74 3.28 -7.34
CA ILE A 170 18.25 4.64 -7.56
C ILE A 170 19.39 5.61 -7.19
N THR A 171 19.87 6.36 -8.18
CA THR A 171 20.87 7.40 -7.98
C THR A 171 20.17 8.73 -7.76
N LYS A 172 20.21 9.27 -6.54
CA LYS A 172 19.49 10.50 -6.13
C LYS A 172 19.85 11.74 -6.98
N ALA A 173 21.09 11.80 -7.46
CA ALA A 173 21.55 12.93 -8.27
C ALA A 173 20.91 12.96 -9.68
N ASN A 174 20.29 11.88 -10.11
CA ASN A 174 19.69 11.73 -11.44
C ASN A 174 18.17 11.65 -11.33
N ASN A 175 17.49 12.04 -12.41
CA ASN A 175 16.06 11.76 -12.55
C ASN A 175 15.82 10.25 -12.67
N LEU A 176 14.77 9.76 -12.03
CA LEU A 176 14.33 8.37 -12.09
C LEU A 176 13.18 8.23 -13.07
N SER A 177 13.40 7.51 -14.17
CA SER A 177 12.35 7.17 -15.13
C SER A 177 11.81 5.77 -14.87
N LEU A 178 10.48 5.63 -14.82
CA LEU A 178 9.79 4.36 -14.56
C LEU A 178 8.66 4.15 -15.57
N ASN A 179 8.46 2.91 -15.99
CA ASN A 179 7.21 2.50 -16.60
C ASN A 179 6.28 1.97 -15.51
N ILE A 180 5.10 2.60 -15.36
CA ILE A 180 4.10 2.25 -14.34
C ILE A 180 2.76 1.82 -14.95
N ALA A 181 2.75 1.46 -16.23
CA ALA A 181 1.53 1.03 -16.93
C ALA A 181 0.79 -0.06 -16.14
N SER A 182 -0.41 0.25 -15.73
CA SER A 182 -1.24 -0.63 -14.89
C SER A 182 -2.61 -0.81 -15.52
N SER A 183 -3.25 -1.94 -15.25
CA SER A 183 -4.60 -2.24 -15.72
C SER A 183 -5.60 -2.21 -14.57
N ASN A 184 -6.84 -1.81 -14.86
CA ASN A 184 -7.95 -1.76 -13.91
C ASN A 184 -7.71 -0.84 -12.69
N ALA A 185 -6.83 0.15 -12.82
CA ALA A 185 -6.55 1.12 -11.77
C ALA A 185 -7.36 2.40 -11.98
N ASP A 186 -7.77 3.05 -10.89
CA ASP A 186 -8.31 4.41 -10.89
C ASP A 186 -7.22 5.42 -10.55
N SER A 187 -6.13 4.95 -9.95
CA SER A 187 -4.96 5.74 -9.61
C SER A 187 -3.75 4.83 -9.38
N ILE A 188 -2.55 5.39 -9.53
CA ILE A 188 -1.30 4.67 -9.30
C ILE A 188 -0.43 5.51 -8.35
N TYR A 189 -0.01 4.92 -7.23
CA TYR A 189 1.03 5.52 -6.40
C TYR A 189 2.38 4.91 -6.73
N VAL A 190 3.40 5.74 -6.70
CA VAL A 190 4.80 5.31 -6.66
C VAL A 190 5.37 5.79 -5.34
N THR A 191 5.83 4.86 -4.55
CA THR A 191 6.42 5.12 -3.23
C THR A 191 7.85 4.64 -3.21
N ILE A 192 8.75 5.46 -2.70
CA ILE A 192 10.13 5.08 -2.45
C ILE A 192 10.39 5.32 -0.97
N ILE A 193 10.74 4.26 -0.26
CA ILE A 193 11.02 4.31 1.17
C ILE A 193 12.47 3.90 1.36
N SER A 194 13.23 4.72 2.04
CA SER A 194 14.61 4.41 2.39
C SER A 194 14.82 4.61 3.89
N GLY A 195 15.65 3.81 4.50
CA GLY A 195 15.91 3.92 5.91
C GLY A 195 17.24 3.32 6.33
N SER A 196 17.76 3.87 7.40
CA SER A 196 18.88 3.34 8.18
C SER A 196 18.46 3.26 9.65
N THR A 197 19.35 2.88 10.52
CA THR A 197 19.10 2.86 11.97
C THR A 197 18.87 4.26 12.57
N THR A 198 19.25 5.31 11.85
CA THR A 198 19.28 6.71 12.37
C THR A 198 18.45 7.69 11.54
N SER A 199 18.09 7.34 10.30
CA SER A 199 17.35 8.24 9.41
C SER A 199 16.42 7.46 8.47
N SER A 200 15.35 8.11 8.04
CA SER A 200 14.44 7.58 7.02
C SER A 200 14.06 8.68 6.04
N GLY A 201 13.81 8.30 4.81
CA GLY A 201 13.31 9.19 3.76
C GLY A 201 12.21 8.50 2.97
N THR A 202 11.22 9.28 2.54
CA THR A 202 10.08 8.77 1.78
C THR A 202 9.73 9.74 0.66
N VAL A 203 9.49 9.20 -0.51
CA VAL A 203 8.92 9.91 -1.67
C VAL A 203 7.62 9.24 -2.04
N ILE A 204 6.54 10.00 -2.15
CA ILE A 204 5.23 9.49 -2.58
C ILE A 204 4.75 10.37 -3.73
N LYS A 205 4.46 9.74 -4.86
CA LYS A 205 3.87 10.39 -6.03
C LYS A 205 2.60 9.67 -6.44
N ARG A 206 1.59 10.43 -6.87
CA ARG A 206 0.33 9.90 -7.36
C ARG A 206 0.17 10.23 -8.83
N TYR A 207 -0.28 9.25 -9.60
CA TYR A 207 -0.49 9.34 -11.04
C TYR A 207 -1.89 8.90 -11.42
N GLY A 208 -2.37 9.36 -12.56
CA GLY A 208 -3.65 8.94 -13.14
C GLY A 208 -3.61 7.50 -13.68
N PRO A 209 -4.78 6.91 -13.96
CA PRO A 209 -4.90 5.52 -14.39
C PRO A 209 -4.23 5.24 -15.75
N THR A 210 -4.07 6.26 -16.58
CA THR A 210 -3.48 6.16 -17.93
C THR A 210 -1.98 6.46 -17.96
N ALA A 211 -1.37 6.77 -16.81
CA ALA A 211 0.06 7.04 -16.73
C ALA A 211 0.87 5.79 -17.07
N THR A 212 1.81 5.94 -17.99
CA THR A 212 2.70 4.86 -18.41
C THR A 212 4.15 5.15 -18.05
N ASN A 213 4.78 6.08 -18.72
CA ASN A 213 6.16 6.47 -18.45
C ASN A 213 6.17 7.76 -17.62
N ILE A 214 6.80 7.69 -16.46
CA ILE A 214 6.91 8.82 -15.54
C ILE A 214 8.37 9.14 -15.25
N THR A 215 8.60 10.38 -14.81
CA THR A 215 9.91 10.82 -14.32
C THR A 215 9.74 11.42 -12.93
N ILE A 216 10.49 10.92 -11.96
CA ILE A 216 10.64 11.51 -10.63
C ILE A 216 11.96 12.30 -10.66
N SER A 217 11.89 13.59 -10.37
CA SER A 217 13.06 14.46 -10.47
C SER A 217 14.08 14.16 -9.36
N SER A 218 15.36 14.48 -9.61
CA SER A 218 16.42 14.40 -8.60
C SER A 218 16.09 15.24 -7.36
N ALA A 219 15.40 16.37 -7.53
CA ALA A 219 14.94 17.22 -6.42
C ALA A 219 13.89 16.47 -5.54
N ASP A 220 12.99 15.71 -6.15
CA ASP A 220 12.03 14.88 -5.43
C ASP A 220 12.71 13.71 -4.71
N LEU A 221 13.82 13.21 -5.22
CA LEU A 221 14.58 12.10 -4.61
C LEU A 221 15.51 12.57 -3.48
N ALA A 222 15.76 13.87 -3.35
CA ALA A 222 16.68 14.42 -2.35
C ALA A 222 16.41 13.99 -0.90
N PRO A 223 15.13 13.85 -0.44
CA PRO A 223 14.83 13.42 0.92
C PRO A 223 15.23 11.98 1.23
N LEU A 224 15.48 11.14 0.21
CA LEU A 224 15.81 9.74 0.44
C LEU A 224 17.16 9.59 1.16
N THR A 225 17.22 8.65 2.07
CA THR A 225 18.46 8.27 2.75
C THR A 225 19.26 7.30 1.87
N THR A 226 20.55 7.58 1.66
CA THR A 226 21.46 6.65 0.98
C THR A 226 21.55 5.34 1.76
N THR A 227 21.37 4.22 1.07
CA THR A 227 21.49 2.91 1.68
C THR A 227 22.97 2.49 1.67
N GLY A 228 23.61 2.52 2.82
CA GLY A 228 24.92 1.86 3.00
C GLY A 228 24.79 0.34 2.91
N SER A 229 25.84 -0.38 3.31
CA SER A 229 25.88 -1.86 3.33
C SER A 229 24.75 -2.51 4.13
N ASN A 230 24.15 -1.80 5.09
CA ASN A 230 23.10 -2.29 6.00
C ASN A 230 21.76 -1.54 5.83
N GLY A 231 21.65 -0.64 4.87
CA GLY A 231 20.43 0.12 4.61
C GLY A 231 19.44 -0.69 3.77
N ILE A 232 18.16 -0.43 3.99
CA ILE A 232 17.06 -1.05 3.23
C ILE A 232 16.26 0.07 2.57
N ALA A 233 16.00 -0.10 1.29
CA ALA A 233 15.05 0.74 0.58
C ALA A 233 14.14 -0.11 -0.30
N TYR A 234 12.93 0.40 -0.48
CA TYR A 234 11.89 -0.22 -1.31
C TYR A 234 11.38 0.79 -2.32
N LEU A 235 11.20 0.32 -3.55
CA LEU A 235 10.44 1.00 -4.58
C LEU A 235 9.14 0.23 -4.77
N GLU A 236 8.02 0.93 -4.68
CA GLU A 236 6.68 0.36 -4.76
C GLU A 236 5.92 1.03 -5.90
N VAL A 237 5.26 0.22 -6.74
CA VAL A 237 4.23 0.67 -7.67
C VAL A 237 2.91 0.11 -7.16
N ILE A 238 1.97 1.00 -6.86
CA ILE A 238 0.74 0.66 -6.14
C ILE A 238 -0.47 1.14 -6.95
N PRO A 239 -0.91 0.40 -7.95
CA PRO A 239 -2.20 0.64 -8.58
C PRO A 239 -3.32 0.33 -7.59
N TRP A 240 -4.33 1.18 -7.57
CA TRP A 240 -5.50 1.00 -6.73
C TRP A 240 -6.78 1.27 -7.51
N ARG A 241 -7.83 0.59 -7.09
CA ARG A 241 -9.19 0.76 -7.57
C ARG A 241 -10.12 0.97 -6.40
N TYR A 242 -11.11 1.83 -6.57
CA TYR A 242 -12.07 2.09 -5.51
C TYR A 242 -13.49 2.18 -6.04
N LYS A 243 -14.45 1.93 -5.15
CA LYS A 243 -15.86 2.08 -5.39
C LYS A 243 -16.52 2.71 -4.17
N THR A 244 -17.27 3.78 -4.37
CA THR A 244 -18.09 4.38 -3.31
C THR A 244 -19.47 3.75 -3.34
N VAL A 245 -19.96 3.33 -2.19
CA VAL A 245 -21.27 2.68 -2.03
C VAL A 245 -22.01 3.33 -0.87
N ALA A 246 -23.26 3.70 -1.10
CA ALA A 246 -24.16 4.19 -0.06
C ALA A 246 -24.81 2.99 0.65
N LEU A 247 -24.58 2.84 1.95
CA LEU A 247 -25.18 1.83 2.81
C LEU A 247 -25.71 2.52 4.08
N ASN A 248 -26.98 2.25 4.42
CA ASN A 248 -27.60 2.83 5.61
C ASN A 248 -27.45 4.38 5.69
N SER A 249 -27.66 5.09 4.57
CA SER A 249 -27.53 6.55 4.44
C SER A 249 -26.11 7.10 4.70
N LYS A 250 -25.09 6.25 4.68
CA LYS A 250 -23.67 6.60 4.80
C LYS A 250 -22.89 6.14 3.57
N ASN A 251 -21.83 6.87 3.23
CA ASN A 251 -20.98 6.56 2.09
C ASN A 251 -19.72 5.81 2.55
N TYR A 252 -19.52 4.63 2.01
CA TYR A 252 -18.32 3.82 2.27
C TYR A 252 -17.50 3.68 0.99
N VAL A 253 -16.19 3.76 1.12
CA VAL A 253 -15.25 3.52 0.02
C VAL A 253 -14.65 2.14 0.18
N PHE A 254 -14.90 1.28 -0.78
CA PHE A 254 -14.29 -0.04 -0.89
C PHE A 254 -13.13 0.04 -1.87
N MET A 255 -11.94 -0.36 -1.42
CA MET A 255 -10.71 -0.25 -2.20
C MET A 255 -10.06 -1.62 -2.42
N LYS A 256 -9.51 -1.81 -3.62
CA LYS A 256 -8.60 -2.90 -3.95
C LYS A 256 -7.25 -2.30 -4.34
N LEU A 257 -6.23 -2.71 -3.64
CA LEU A 257 -4.88 -2.18 -3.76
C LEU A 257 -3.92 -3.33 -4.02
N ALA A 258 -3.11 -3.20 -5.08
CA ALA A 258 -2.05 -4.15 -5.39
C ALA A 258 -0.70 -3.45 -5.28
N ALA A 259 0.11 -3.80 -4.29
CA ALA A 259 1.43 -3.23 -4.09
C ALA A 259 2.51 -4.15 -4.70
N TYR A 260 3.27 -3.63 -5.63
CA TYR A 260 4.39 -4.32 -6.27
C TYR A 260 5.69 -3.72 -5.73
N VAL A 261 6.39 -4.50 -4.92
CA VAL A 261 7.50 -4.04 -4.08
C VAL A 261 8.82 -4.64 -4.55
N LYS A 262 9.78 -3.79 -4.84
CA LYS A 262 11.16 -4.18 -5.15
C LYS A 262 12.13 -3.58 -4.14
N ASN A 263 13.04 -4.42 -3.64
CA ASN A 263 14.17 -3.93 -2.86
C ASN A 263 15.15 -3.23 -3.78
N VAL A 264 15.58 -2.02 -3.40
CA VAL A 264 16.48 -1.17 -4.20
C VAL A 264 17.62 -0.62 -3.34
N LYS A 265 18.70 -0.21 -4.01
CA LYS A 265 19.77 0.60 -3.38
C LYS A 265 19.52 2.07 -3.70
N ILE A 266 19.74 2.94 -2.69
CA ILE A 266 19.78 4.39 -2.88
C ILE A 266 21.23 4.86 -2.78
N GLN A 267 21.71 5.58 -3.81
CA GLN A 267 23.07 6.13 -3.85
C GLN A 267 23.08 7.57 -4.36
#